data_3a4f5d90f22454ab30cb42b5b8dddb79
#
_entry.id   3a4f5d90f22454ab30cb42b5b8dddb79
#
_cell.length_a   1.000
_cell.length_b   1.000
_cell.length_c   1.000
_cell.angle_alpha   90.00
_cell.angle_beta   90.00
_cell.angle_gamma   90.00
#
_symmetry.space_group_name_H-M   'P 1'
#
loop_
_entity.id
_entity.type
_entity.pdbx_description
1 polymer ?
#
loop_
_entity_poly.entity_id
_entity_poly.type
_entity_poly.pdbx_seq_one_letter_code
_entity_poly.pdbx_strand_id
1 'polypeptide(L)'
;MPRQLLRSVLPLVAALALLPHVTVNSAQAQKRQKPIAGSATSPNPPVVALVGTPTPQSVLGFTPGDDRTIADWTQITKYFARLDAASDRVSVQTIGETTLGRPMIVATISAPENIRNLAKYQDIQRRLADPRLVASEQERERLVREGKTVVVISCSIHSTEIVASQMSMQLAYDLASAQDDETREILQNTILLLVPSANPDGVQIVADWYRKTMGTPYEGTEPPEIYHHYAGHDDNRDWFMLNLKETQELTRLMWKEWFPEVVYDVHQQGTTSSRFFVPPFFDPPNPHIAPLLLREVGLIGHKIAADEEAAGVQGVVTNALYDTWWHGGFRTAPYFHNAVGILTEAASARLMTPISVTREQLGRASTRGMDSALPATPQTNFPDPWQGGTWRAHDIMRMEMIASRAVLSMAAKYRARYLRNFYELGRGALDAAQAKDAPLGYVVPP
;
A
#
# COMPACT_ATOMS: atom_id res chain seq x y z
N MET A 1 11.97 71.53 13.42
CA MET A 1 10.90 72.57 13.34
C MET A 1 9.92 72.15 12.25
N PRO A 2 8.69 72.44 12.46
CA PRO A 2 7.59 71.47 12.37
C PRO A 2 6.63 71.78 11.23
N ARG A 3 5.71 70.89 10.97
CA ARG A 3 4.29 71.28 10.75
C ARG A 3 3.39 70.05 10.76
N GLN A 4 2.53 70.03 11.80
CA GLN A 4 1.31 69.24 11.94
C GLN A 4 0.30 69.57 10.84
N LEU A 5 -0.44 68.57 10.39
CA LEU A 5 -1.79 68.73 9.85
C LEU A 5 -2.67 67.64 10.42
N LEU A 6 -3.46 68.02 11.41
CA LEU A 6 -4.68 67.33 11.85
C LEU A 6 -5.64 67.23 10.68
N ARG A 7 -6.22 66.04 10.46
CA ARG A 7 -7.52 65.90 9.80
C ARG A 7 -8.38 64.98 10.61
N SER A 8 -9.51 65.52 10.94
CA SER A 8 -10.66 65.05 11.70
C SER A 8 -11.23 63.72 11.17
N VAL A 9 -11.47 62.79 12.10
CA VAL A 9 -12.25 61.57 11.84
C VAL A 9 -13.63 61.77 12.45
N LEU A 10 -14.65 61.79 11.63
CA LEU A 10 -16.05 61.66 12.06
C LEU A 10 -16.35 60.19 12.39
N PRO A 11 -17.11 59.89 13.45
CA PRO A 11 -17.58 58.55 13.73
C PRO A 11 -18.81 58.22 12.90
N LEU A 12 -18.70 57.13 12.13
CA LEU A 12 -19.83 56.51 11.47
C LEU A 12 -20.55 55.58 12.47
N VAL A 13 -21.75 55.98 12.91
CA VAL A 13 -22.64 55.15 13.73
C VAL A 13 -23.22 54.08 12.83
N ALA A 14 -22.80 52.84 12.99
CA ALA A 14 -23.42 51.67 12.35
C ALA A 14 -24.62 51.20 13.21
N ALA A 15 -25.80 51.27 12.68
CA ALA A 15 -27.00 50.72 13.27
C ALA A 15 -26.93 49.18 13.18
N LEU A 16 -26.87 48.51 14.34
CA LEU A 16 -27.05 47.05 14.45
C LEU A 16 -28.52 46.72 14.23
N ALA A 17 -28.84 46.17 13.09
CA ALA A 17 -30.14 45.52 12.85
C ALA A 17 -30.15 44.15 13.57
N LEU A 18 -31.05 44.03 14.56
CA LEU A 18 -31.36 42.77 15.22
C LEU A 18 -32.08 41.84 14.24
N LEU A 19 -31.34 40.87 13.69
CA LEU A 19 -31.94 39.73 13.02
C LEU A 19 -32.33 38.68 14.08
N PRO A 20 -33.52 38.06 13.98
CA PRO A 20 -33.92 37.04 14.93
C PRO A 20 -33.05 35.81 14.78
N HIS A 21 -32.57 35.31 15.92
CA HIS A 21 -31.85 34.01 15.99
C HIS A 21 -32.80 32.90 15.59
N VAL A 22 -32.65 32.39 14.37
CA VAL A 22 -33.25 31.12 13.96
C VAL A 22 -32.40 30.02 14.62
N THR A 23 -32.90 29.48 15.69
CA THR A 23 -32.37 28.24 16.26
C THR A 23 -32.64 27.11 15.28
N VAL A 24 -31.65 26.77 14.47
CA VAL A 24 -31.72 25.55 13.65
C VAL A 24 -31.59 24.38 14.61
N ASN A 25 -32.68 23.70 14.84
CA ASN A 25 -32.71 22.42 15.54
C ASN A 25 -31.98 21.37 14.67
N SER A 26 -30.72 21.10 14.96
CA SER A 26 -29.90 20.12 14.27
C SER A 26 -30.16 18.68 14.74
N ALA A 27 -31.43 18.32 14.86
CA ALA A 27 -31.87 16.95 15.13
C ALA A 27 -32.70 16.40 13.96
N GLN A 28 -32.15 16.49 12.75
CA GLN A 28 -32.50 15.54 11.70
C GLN A 28 -31.41 14.51 11.64
N ALA A 29 -31.60 13.39 12.36
CA ALA A 29 -30.88 12.17 12.09
C ALA A 29 -31.06 11.88 10.59
N GLN A 30 -29.96 12.03 9.83
CA GLN A 30 -29.92 11.59 8.45
C GLN A 30 -30.31 10.10 8.46
N LYS A 31 -31.49 9.78 7.97
CA LYS A 31 -31.88 8.41 7.68
C LYS A 31 -30.79 7.88 6.75
N ARG A 32 -30.06 6.81 7.19
CA ARG A 32 -29.14 6.08 6.33
C ARG A 32 -29.79 5.92 4.95
N GLN A 33 -29.21 6.53 3.94
CA GLN A 33 -29.57 6.20 2.58
C GLN A 33 -29.26 4.70 2.43
N LYS A 34 -30.28 3.92 2.09
CA LYS A 34 -30.05 2.55 1.66
C LYS A 34 -29.05 2.62 0.50
N PRO A 35 -28.10 1.69 0.42
CA PRO A 35 -27.21 1.59 -0.74
C PRO A 35 -28.06 1.72 -2.00
N ILE A 36 -27.59 2.52 -2.96
CA ILE A 36 -28.29 2.71 -4.24
C ILE A 36 -28.42 1.33 -4.85
N ALA A 37 -29.64 0.82 -4.92
CA ALA A 37 -29.93 -0.48 -5.54
C ALA A 37 -29.52 -0.38 -7.01
N GLY A 38 -28.38 -0.98 -7.37
CA GLY A 38 -27.85 -0.96 -8.73
C GLY A 38 -26.31 -0.84 -8.80
N SER A 39 -25.61 -0.52 -7.71
CA SER A 39 -24.16 -0.48 -7.67
C SER A 39 -23.55 -1.32 -6.52
N ALA A 40 -24.34 -2.14 -5.88
CA ALA A 40 -23.80 -3.23 -5.11
C ALA A 40 -23.23 -4.23 -6.14
N THR A 41 -21.97 -4.04 -6.51
CA THR A 41 -21.16 -5.21 -6.83
C THR A 41 -21.26 -6.05 -5.57
N SER A 42 -22.03 -7.10 -5.65
CA SER A 42 -22.12 -8.22 -4.70
C SER A 42 -20.73 -8.44 -4.12
N PRO A 43 -20.57 -8.77 -2.84
CA PRO A 43 -19.29 -9.20 -2.32
C PRO A 43 -18.74 -10.24 -3.28
N ASN A 44 -17.72 -9.91 -4.02
CA ASN A 44 -17.16 -10.59 -5.17
C ASN A 44 -18.05 -11.76 -5.68
N PRO A 45 -18.60 -11.69 -6.92
CA PRO A 45 -19.34 -12.82 -7.45
C PRO A 45 -18.50 -14.09 -7.22
N PRO A 46 -19.09 -15.24 -6.90
CA PRO A 46 -18.32 -16.44 -6.63
C PRO A 46 -17.33 -16.63 -7.78
N VAL A 47 -16.05 -16.56 -7.46
CA VAL A 47 -14.97 -16.71 -8.42
C VAL A 47 -15.14 -18.08 -9.04
N VAL A 48 -15.51 -18.14 -10.32
CA VAL A 48 -15.46 -19.42 -11.07
C VAL A 48 -13.98 -19.72 -11.22
N ALA A 49 -13.44 -20.48 -10.26
CA ALA A 49 -12.04 -20.84 -10.23
C ALA A 49 -11.70 -21.83 -11.34
N LEU A 50 -10.47 -21.72 -11.87
CA LEU A 50 -9.92 -22.76 -12.74
C LEU A 50 -9.84 -24.07 -11.95
N VAL A 51 -10.37 -25.12 -12.53
CA VAL A 51 -10.33 -26.46 -11.93
C VAL A 51 -8.86 -26.87 -11.75
N GLY A 52 -8.48 -27.21 -10.52
CA GLY A 52 -7.13 -27.67 -10.19
C GLY A 52 -6.24 -26.64 -9.50
N THR A 53 -6.62 -25.33 -9.46
CA THR A 53 -5.85 -24.33 -8.69
C THR A 53 -6.04 -24.58 -7.18
N PRO A 54 -4.96 -24.83 -6.41
CA PRO A 54 -5.09 -25.14 -4.99
C PRO A 54 -5.50 -23.91 -4.19
N THR A 55 -6.59 -24.01 -3.43
CA THR A 55 -6.96 -22.97 -2.47
C THR A 55 -5.96 -22.93 -1.32
N PRO A 56 -5.73 -21.78 -0.66
CA PRO A 56 -4.91 -21.74 0.55
C PRO A 56 -5.40 -22.74 1.60
N GLN A 57 -6.71 -22.82 1.82
CA GLN A 57 -7.32 -23.77 2.76
C GLN A 57 -6.94 -25.23 2.47
N SER A 58 -6.92 -25.64 1.18
CA SER A 58 -6.60 -27.02 0.80
C SER A 58 -5.16 -27.43 1.12
N VAL A 59 -4.26 -26.45 1.24
CA VAL A 59 -2.83 -26.67 1.54
C VAL A 59 -2.51 -26.47 3.02
N LEU A 60 -3.14 -25.49 3.65
CA LEU A 60 -2.89 -25.09 5.04
C LEU A 60 -3.72 -25.86 6.06
N GLY A 61 -4.93 -26.31 5.66
CA GLY A 61 -5.92 -26.91 6.56
C GLY A 61 -6.83 -25.89 7.27
N PHE A 62 -6.64 -24.59 7.02
CA PHE A 62 -7.46 -23.48 7.50
C PHE A 62 -7.51 -22.37 6.46
N THR A 63 -8.49 -21.46 6.56
CA THR A 63 -8.60 -20.30 5.67
C THR A 63 -7.74 -19.16 6.21
N PRO A 64 -6.86 -18.53 5.40
CA PRO A 64 -6.18 -17.30 5.82
C PRO A 64 -7.17 -16.26 6.33
N GLY A 65 -6.86 -15.65 7.47
CA GLY A 65 -7.76 -14.69 8.12
C GLY A 65 -8.74 -15.30 9.12
N ASP A 66 -8.87 -16.63 9.21
CA ASP A 66 -9.66 -17.28 10.27
C ASP A 66 -9.10 -16.90 11.65
N ASP A 67 -10.01 -16.71 12.62
CA ASP A 67 -9.64 -16.39 13.99
C ASP A 67 -8.67 -17.43 14.55
N ARG A 68 -7.62 -16.96 15.22
CA ARG A 68 -6.64 -17.79 15.94
C ARG A 68 -5.90 -18.80 15.05
N THR A 69 -5.82 -18.53 13.77
CA THR A 69 -5.00 -19.30 12.83
C THR A 69 -3.89 -18.44 12.25
N ILE A 70 -2.73 -19.02 12.04
CA ILE A 70 -1.59 -18.34 11.46
C ILE A 70 -0.74 -19.31 10.64
N ALA A 71 -0.45 -18.97 9.39
CA ALA A 71 0.55 -19.66 8.61
C ALA A 71 1.94 -19.10 8.95
N ASP A 72 2.88 -19.99 9.22
CA ASP A 72 4.28 -19.65 9.35
C ASP A 72 4.98 -19.56 7.98
N TRP A 73 6.24 -19.15 7.97
CA TRP A 73 6.97 -18.97 6.72
C TRP A 73 7.11 -20.25 5.91
N THR A 74 7.28 -21.40 6.57
CA THR A 74 7.37 -22.71 5.89
C THR A 74 6.04 -23.05 5.20
N GLN A 75 4.91 -22.76 5.84
CA GLN A 75 3.58 -23.00 5.25
C GLN A 75 3.30 -22.06 4.09
N ILE A 76 3.70 -20.77 4.22
CA ILE A 76 3.55 -19.78 3.15
C ILE A 76 4.36 -20.21 1.92
N THR A 77 5.64 -20.52 2.08
CA THR A 77 6.49 -20.95 0.95
C THR A 77 6.00 -22.24 0.31
N LYS A 78 5.51 -23.20 1.11
CA LYS A 78 4.89 -24.43 0.61
C LYS A 78 3.65 -24.15 -0.22
N TYR A 79 2.80 -23.21 0.22
CA TYR A 79 1.62 -22.81 -0.54
C TYR A 79 2.02 -22.22 -1.89
N PHE A 80 2.93 -21.26 -1.92
CA PHE A 80 3.37 -20.62 -3.16
C PHE A 80 4.01 -21.63 -4.13
N ALA A 81 4.81 -22.58 -3.64
CA ALA A 81 5.36 -23.64 -4.48
C ALA A 81 4.27 -24.56 -5.09
N ARG A 82 3.18 -24.80 -4.36
CA ARG A 82 2.03 -25.56 -4.88
C ARG A 82 1.24 -24.79 -5.91
N LEU A 83 1.09 -23.47 -5.70
CA LEU A 83 0.39 -22.60 -6.63
C LEU A 83 1.17 -22.44 -7.95
N ASP A 84 2.49 -22.27 -7.88
CA ASP A 84 3.41 -22.22 -9.03
C ASP A 84 3.29 -23.48 -9.90
N ALA A 85 3.34 -24.65 -9.26
CA ALA A 85 3.22 -25.93 -9.97
C ALA A 85 1.83 -26.17 -10.61
N ALA A 86 0.80 -25.45 -10.18
CA ALA A 86 -0.59 -25.66 -10.60
C ALA A 86 -1.15 -24.60 -11.53
N SER A 87 -0.46 -23.47 -11.72
CA SER A 87 -0.99 -22.33 -12.48
C SER A 87 0.06 -21.74 -13.43
N ASP A 88 -0.31 -21.60 -14.69
CA ASP A 88 0.52 -20.93 -15.70
C ASP A 88 0.47 -19.39 -15.62
N ARG A 89 -0.29 -18.84 -14.66
CA ARG A 89 -0.34 -17.42 -14.33
C ARG A 89 0.65 -17.00 -13.25
N VAL A 90 1.30 -17.96 -12.60
CA VAL A 90 2.18 -17.75 -11.45
C VAL A 90 3.55 -18.34 -11.74
N SER A 91 4.60 -17.62 -11.36
CA SER A 91 5.98 -18.12 -11.35
C SER A 91 6.65 -17.68 -10.05
N VAL A 92 7.07 -18.64 -9.23
CA VAL A 92 7.70 -18.38 -7.94
C VAL A 92 9.21 -18.60 -8.04
N GLN A 93 9.96 -17.63 -7.55
CA GLN A 93 11.42 -17.75 -7.48
C GLN A 93 11.96 -17.30 -6.12
N THR A 94 13.05 -17.90 -5.71
CA THR A 94 13.84 -17.45 -4.57
C THR A 94 14.74 -16.31 -5.03
N ILE A 95 14.60 -15.15 -4.39
CA ILE A 95 15.39 -13.96 -4.71
C ILE A 95 16.63 -13.81 -3.82
N GLY A 96 16.79 -14.65 -2.82
CA GLY A 96 17.92 -14.66 -1.89
C GLY A 96 17.55 -15.34 -0.59
N GLU A 97 18.36 -15.09 0.43
CA GLU A 97 18.15 -15.60 1.79
C GLU A 97 18.15 -14.45 2.79
N THR A 98 17.33 -14.61 3.82
CA THR A 98 17.31 -13.69 4.97
C THR A 98 18.60 -13.77 5.78
N THR A 99 18.72 -12.88 6.74
CA THR A 99 19.84 -12.88 7.68
C THR A 99 19.98 -14.20 8.45
N LEU A 100 18.85 -14.86 8.79
CA LEU A 100 18.85 -16.17 9.45
C LEU A 100 18.77 -17.36 8.47
N GLY A 101 18.98 -17.13 7.17
CA GLY A 101 19.10 -18.17 6.14
C GLY A 101 17.78 -18.76 5.65
N ARG A 102 16.66 -18.07 5.81
CA ARG A 102 15.39 -18.48 5.21
C ARG A 102 15.29 -18.00 3.76
N PRO A 103 14.66 -18.78 2.86
CA PRO A 103 14.48 -18.32 1.49
C PRO A 103 13.56 -17.12 1.45
N MET A 104 13.97 -16.06 0.76
CA MET A 104 13.11 -14.96 0.35
C MET A 104 12.52 -15.29 -1.01
N ILE A 105 11.20 -15.23 -1.13
CA ILE A 105 10.51 -15.57 -2.39
C ILE A 105 9.76 -14.37 -2.95
N VAL A 106 9.61 -14.36 -4.27
CA VAL A 106 8.67 -13.50 -5.01
C VAL A 106 7.80 -14.38 -5.89
N ALA A 107 6.49 -14.12 -5.89
CA ALA A 107 5.56 -14.70 -6.84
C ALA A 107 5.28 -13.67 -7.94
N THR A 108 5.75 -13.95 -9.14
CA THR A 108 5.41 -13.17 -10.32
C THR A 108 4.06 -13.66 -10.85
N ILE A 109 3.07 -12.75 -10.90
CA ILE A 109 1.70 -13.10 -11.29
C ILE A 109 1.29 -12.22 -12.48
N SER A 110 0.86 -12.86 -13.58
CA SER A 110 0.45 -12.19 -14.81
C SER A 110 -0.31 -13.15 -15.74
N ALA A 111 -0.74 -12.69 -16.91
CA ALA A 111 -1.29 -13.57 -17.93
C ALA A 111 -0.26 -14.62 -18.36
N PRO A 112 -0.69 -15.86 -18.72
CA PRO A 112 0.22 -16.94 -19.11
C PRO A 112 1.20 -16.56 -20.22
N GLU A 113 0.76 -15.73 -21.16
CA GLU A 113 1.62 -15.19 -22.21
C GLU A 113 2.73 -14.30 -21.66
N ASN A 114 2.41 -13.47 -20.67
CA ASN A 114 3.40 -12.59 -20.04
C ASN A 114 4.40 -13.40 -19.23
N ILE A 115 3.95 -14.41 -18.48
CA ILE A 115 4.82 -15.32 -17.68
C ILE A 115 5.83 -16.01 -18.59
N ARG A 116 5.41 -16.46 -19.79
CA ARG A 116 6.36 -17.08 -20.76
C ARG A 116 7.38 -16.10 -21.35
N ASN A 117 7.17 -14.81 -21.20
CA ASN A 117 7.96 -13.76 -21.86
C ASN A 117 8.58 -12.76 -20.86
N LEU A 118 8.81 -13.14 -19.61
CA LEU A 118 9.30 -12.23 -18.56
C LEU A 118 10.59 -11.50 -18.96
N ALA A 119 11.54 -12.21 -19.57
CA ALA A 119 12.80 -11.61 -20.02
C ALA A 119 12.60 -10.45 -21.03
N LYS A 120 11.59 -10.55 -21.91
CA LYS A 120 11.21 -9.44 -22.82
C LYS A 120 10.75 -8.22 -22.02
N TYR A 121 9.93 -8.44 -21.00
CA TYR A 121 9.40 -7.33 -20.20
C TYR A 121 10.46 -6.72 -19.29
N GLN A 122 11.38 -7.51 -18.76
CA GLN A 122 12.54 -6.99 -18.03
C GLN A 122 13.42 -6.10 -18.91
N ASP A 123 13.66 -6.49 -20.19
CA ASP A 123 14.39 -5.62 -21.12
C ASP A 123 13.64 -4.33 -21.42
N ILE A 124 12.33 -4.39 -21.62
CA ILE A 124 11.50 -3.19 -21.82
C ILE A 124 11.62 -2.26 -20.61
N GLN A 125 11.46 -2.79 -19.39
CA GLN A 125 11.55 -2.01 -18.14
C GLN A 125 12.93 -1.39 -17.97
N ARG A 126 14.00 -2.15 -18.16
CA ARG A 126 15.38 -1.66 -18.11
C ARG A 126 15.60 -0.48 -19.07
N ARG A 127 15.02 -0.55 -20.28
CA ARG A 127 15.16 0.51 -21.29
C ARG A 127 14.31 1.73 -20.97
N LEU A 128 13.12 1.55 -20.42
CA LEU A 128 12.29 2.67 -19.95
C LEU A 128 12.89 3.34 -18.71
N ALA A 129 13.55 2.58 -17.84
CA ALA A 129 14.23 3.09 -16.65
C ALA A 129 15.51 3.88 -16.99
N ASP A 130 16.16 3.55 -18.11
CA ASP A 130 17.35 4.27 -18.59
C ASP A 130 17.10 4.85 -19.99
N PRO A 131 16.62 6.10 -20.07
CA PRO A 131 16.31 6.76 -21.34
C PRO A 131 17.49 6.85 -22.32
N ARG A 132 18.73 6.67 -21.88
CA ARG A 132 19.92 6.63 -22.74
C ARG A 132 19.95 5.41 -23.66
N LEU A 133 19.19 4.37 -23.31
CA LEU A 133 19.05 3.13 -24.07
C LEU A 133 17.95 3.19 -25.13
N VAL A 134 17.25 4.31 -25.25
CA VAL A 134 16.14 4.53 -26.20
C VAL A 134 16.58 5.49 -27.29
N ALA A 135 16.72 4.98 -28.52
CA ALA A 135 17.33 5.72 -29.61
C ALA A 135 16.41 6.79 -30.24
N SER A 136 15.08 6.64 -30.11
CA SER A 136 14.12 7.53 -30.77
C SER A 136 12.76 7.55 -30.05
N GLU A 137 11.97 8.57 -30.31
CA GLU A 137 10.58 8.67 -29.85
C GLU A 137 9.71 7.51 -30.37
N GLN A 138 9.92 7.09 -31.62
CA GLN A 138 9.20 5.93 -32.15
C GLN A 138 9.50 4.66 -31.36
N GLU A 139 10.72 4.47 -30.96
CA GLU A 139 11.12 3.33 -30.12
C GLU A 139 10.51 3.43 -28.72
N ARG A 140 10.53 4.59 -28.09
CA ARG A 140 9.86 4.84 -26.80
C ARG A 140 8.38 4.44 -26.89
N GLU A 141 7.65 4.94 -27.90
CA GLU A 141 6.22 4.62 -28.06
C GLU A 141 5.99 3.12 -28.31
N ARG A 142 6.91 2.44 -28.99
CA ARG A 142 6.86 0.99 -29.14
C ARG A 142 7.02 0.28 -27.79
N LEU A 143 8.02 0.67 -26.98
CA LEU A 143 8.23 0.11 -25.64
C LEU A 143 7.02 0.33 -24.72
N VAL A 144 6.45 1.55 -24.72
CA VAL A 144 5.23 1.88 -23.96
C VAL A 144 4.03 1.04 -24.44
N ARG A 145 3.87 0.85 -25.75
CA ARG A 145 2.77 0.05 -26.30
C ARG A 145 2.88 -1.42 -25.92
N GLU A 146 4.09 -1.99 -25.98
CA GLU A 146 4.34 -3.42 -25.73
C GLU A 146 4.54 -3.74 -24.24
N GLY A 147 5.04 -2.80 -23.45
CA GLY A 147 5.36 -2.97 -22.04
C GLY A 147 4.14 -3.28 -21.16
N LYS A 148 4.41 -3.74 -19.97
CA LYS A 148 3.42 -3.99 -18.91
C LYS A 148 3.81 -3.15 -17.68
N THR A 149 2.83 -2.62 -16.96
CA THR A 149 3.15 -1.95 -15.68
C THR A 149 3.62 -3.01 -14.69
N VAL A 150 4.81 -2.81 -14.14
CA VAL A 150 5.32 -3.66 -13.06
C VAL A 150 4.90 -3.08 -11.73
N VAL A 151 4.24 -3.92 -10.94
CA VAL A 151 3.75 -3.57 -9.61
C VAL A 151 4.41 -4.48 -8.59
N VAL A 152 5.02 -3.92 -7.56
CA VAL A 152 5.46 -4.66 -6.37
C VAL A 152 4.40 -4.49 -5.29
N ILE A 153 3.95 -5.60 -4.71
CA ILE A 153 3.19 -5.59 -3.45
C ILE A 153 4.03 -6.33 -2.42
N SER A 154 4.43 -5.62 -1.38
CA SER A 154 5.26 -6.13 -0.29
C SER A 154 4.45 -6.24 0.98
N CYS A 155 4.54 -7.40 1.62
CA CYS A 155 3.77 -7.75 2.81
C CYS A 155 4.68 -7.88 4.03
N SER A 156 4.16 -7.55 5.20
CA SER A 156 4.72 -7.83 6.53
C SER A 156 6.22 -7.53 6.65
N ILE A 157 6.66 -6.33 6.22
CA ILE A 157 8.00 -5.83 6.53
C ILE A 157 8.13 -5.70 8.05
N HIS A 158 7.12 -5.18 8.73
CA HIS A 158 6.94 -5.33 10.17
C HIS A 158 6.17 -6.63 10.44
N SER A 159 6.83 -7.62 10.97
CA SER A 159 6.26 -8.98 11.04
C SER A 159 5.12 -9.16 12.05
N THR A 160 4.97 -8.25 13.03
CA THR A 160 3.79 -8.21 13.90
C THR A 160 2.54 -7.72 13.18
N GLU A 161 2.69 -7.09 12.01
CA GLU A 161 1.65 -6.72 11.05
C GLU A 161 1.35 -7.93 10.13
N ILE A 162 1.01 -9.05 10.75
CA ILE A 162 1.08 -10.40 10.18
C ILE A 162 0.02 -10.69 9.12
N VAL A 163 -1.07 -9.90 9.07
CA VAL A 163 -2.21 -10.22 8.20
C VAL A 163 -1.86 -10.12 6.73
N ALA A 164 -0.99 -9.18 6.33
CA ALA A 164 -0.57 -9.03 4.95
C ALA A 164 0.10 -10.29 4.37
N SER A 165 0.94 -11.00 5.15
CA SER A 165 1.50 -12.28 4.72
C SER A 165 0.43 -13.36 4.54
N GLN A 166 -0.62 -13.36 5.37
CA GLN A 166 -1.75 -14.28 5.21
C GLN A 166 -2.59 -13.89 3.99
N MET A 167 -2.84 -12.60 3.79
CA MET A 167 -3.56 -12.03 2.65
C MET A 167 -2.88 -12.36 1.33
N SER A 168 -1.55 -12.35 1.27
CA SER A 168 -0.78 -12.61 0.05
C SER A 168 -1.14 -13.95 -0.61
N MET A 169 -1.42 -14.99 0.18
CA MET A 169 -1.82 -16.30 -0.33
C MET A 169 -3.20 -16.26 -0.98
N GLN A 170 -4.14 -15.55 -0.37
CA GLN A 170 -5.49 -15.42 -0.93
C GLN A 170 -5.48 -14.55 -2.19
N LEU A 171 -4.74 -13.44 -2.19
CA LEU A 171 -4.58 -12.58 -3.36
C LEU A 171 -4.00 -13.37 -4.55
N ALA A 172 -2.94 -14.15 -4.30
CA ALA A 172 -2.33 -14.98 -5.33
C ALA A 172 -3.29 -16.03 -5.88
N TYR A 173 -4.08 -16.67 -5.00
CA TYR A 173 -5.11 -17.63 -5.42
C TYR A 173 -6.17 -16.96 -6.29
N ASP A 174 -6.71 -15.82 -5.87
CA ASP A 174 -7.78 -15.12 -6.59
C ASP A 174 -7.30 -14.71 -7.99
N LEU A 175 -6.09 -14.15 -8.11
CA LEU A 175 -5.51 -13.79 -9.41
C LEU A 175 -5.19 -15.02 -10.28
N ALA A 176 -4.74 -16.11 -9.67
CA ALA A 176 -4.41 -17.33 -10.39
C ALA A 176 -5.66 -18.05 -10.93
N SER A 177 -6.80 -17.95 -10.22
CA SER A 177 -8.00 -18.74 -10.50
C SER A 177 -9.15 -17.98 -11.15
N ALA A 178 -9.30 -16.67 -10.89
CA ALA A 178 -10.43 -15.87 -11.35
C ALA A 178 -10.54 -15.75 -12.87
N GLN A 179 -11.79 -15.67 -13.38
CA GLN A 179 -12.12 -15.60 -14.80
C GLN A 179 -12.92 -14.34 -15.16
N ASP A 180 -13.09 -13.41 -14.23
CA ASP A 180 -13.79 -12.14 -14.48
C ASP A 180 -12.98 -11.19 -15.37
N ASP A 181 -13.67 -10.20 -15.95
CA ASP A 181 -13.07 -9.25 -16.89
C ASP A 181 -12.00 -8.36 -16.25
N GLU A 182 -12.21 -7.94 -15.00
CA GLU A 182 -11.24 -7.11 -14.30
C GLU A 182 -9.94 -7.87 -14.05
N THR A 183 -10.04 -9.12 -13.57
CA THR A 183 -8.85 -9.96 -13.35
C THR A 183 -8.12 -10.22 -14.68
N ARG A 184 -8.85 -10.43 -15.79
CA ARG A 184 -8.23 -10.56 -17.11
C ARG A 184 -7.50 -9.29 -17.53
N GLU A 185 -8.12 -8.11 -17.35
CA GLU A 185 -7.49 -6.82 -17.65
C GLU A 185 -6.21 -6.61 -16.82
N ILE A 186 -6.27 -6.89 -15.52
CA ILE A 186 -5.11 -6.82 -14.62
C ILE A 186 -4.00 -7.72 -15.14
N LEU A 187 -4.26 -9.01 -15.32
CA LEU A 187 -3.23 -9.96 -15.73
C LEU A 187 -2.64 -9.67 -17.12
N GLN A 188 -3.45 -9.17 -18.06
CA GLN A 188 -2.98 -8.84 -19.40
C GLN A 188 -2.07 -7.60 -19.44
N ASN A 189 -2.28 -6.64 -18.52
CA ASN A 189 -1.65 -5.33 -18.57
C ASN A 189 -0.61 -5.09 -17.47
N THR A 190 -0.50 -5.98 -16.49
CA THR A 190 0.47 -5.85 -15.38
C THR A 190 1.34 -7.08 -15.24
N ILE A 191 2.48 -6.88 -14.60
CA ILE A 191 3.29 -7.94 -13.98
C ILE A 191 3.35 -7.60 -12.50
N LEU A 192 2.66 -8.41 -11.69
CA LEU A 192 2.72 -8.30 -10.25
C LEU A 192 3.92 -9.08 -9.72
N LEU A 193 4.75 -8.42 -8.93
CA LEU A 193 5.79 -9.01 -8.10
C LEU A 193 5.26 -9.02 -6.66
N LEU A 194 4.62 -10.11 -6.27
CA LEU A 194 4.09 -10.27 -4.92
C LEU A 194 5.19 -10.83 -4.02
N VAL A 195 5.59 -10.07 -3.02
CA VAL A 195 6.53 -10.46 -1.97
C VAL A 195 5.71 -10.82 -0.72
N PRO A 196 5.52 -12.12 -0.42
CA PRO A 196 4.64 -12.56 0.68
C PRO A 196 5.13 -12.10 2.06
N SER A 197 6.41 -11.86 2.20
CA SER A 197 6.99 -11.13 3.33
C SER A 197 8.33 -10.52 2.94
N ALA A 198 8.51 -9.24 3.28
CA ALA A 198 9.82 -8.60 3.23
C ALA A 198 10.71 -9.03 4.41
N ASN A 199 10.14 -9.60 5.46
CA ASN A 199 10.83 -10.08 6.66
C ASN A 199 10.40 -11.52 7.04
N PRO A 200 10.87 -12.55 6.31
CA PRO A 200 10.53 -13.95 6.58
C PRO A 200 10.96 -14.43 7.98
N ASP A 201 12.08 -13.94 8.49
CA ASP A 201 12.58 -14.30 9.82
C ASP A 201 11.59 -13.85 10.90
N GLY A 202 11.13 -12.61 10.80
CA GLY A 202 10.15 -12.08 11.72
C GLY A 202 8.80 -12.77 11.63
N VAL A 203 8.32 -13.12 10.43
CA VAL A 203 7.07 -13.89 10.26
C VAL A 203 7.15 -15.21 11.00
N GLN A 204 8.28 -15.93 10.92
CA GLN A 204 8.47 -17.17 11.65
C GLN A 204 8.47 -16.95 13.18
N ILE A 205 9.20 -15.93 13.66
CA ILE A 205 9.25 -15.57 15.10
C ILE A 205 7.85 -15.27 15.63
N VAL A 206 7.08 -14.46 14.91
CA VAL A 206 5.71 -14.07 15.31
C VAL A 206 4.78 -15.29 15.30
N ALA A 207 4.84 -16.13 14.28
CA ALA A 207 4.00 -17.31 14.19
C ALA A 207 4.29 -18.32 15.32
N ASP A 208 5.57 -18.57 15.63
CA ASP A 208 5.97 -19.48 16.70
C ASP A 208 5.57 -18.94 18.07
N TRP A 209 5.75 -17.64 18.30
CA TRP A 209 5.30 -16.98 19.54
C TRP A 209 3.79 -17.06 19.71
N TYR A 210 3.03 -16.72 18.68
CA TYR A 210 1.57 -16.76 18.72
C TYR A 210 1.05 -18.16 19.05
N ARG A 211 1.55 -19.19 18.38
CA ARG A 211 1.16 -20.60 18.64
C ARG A 211 1.50 -21.03 20.07
N LYS A 212 2.69 -20.62 20.57
CA LYS A 212 3.14 -20.92 21.92
C LYS A 212 2.26 -20.28 22.99
N THR A 213 1.72 -19.11 22.71
CA THR A 213 0.97 -18.31 23.69
C THR A 213 -0.54 -18.45 23.58
N MET A 214 -1.07 -19.16 22.58
CA MET A 214 -2.50 -19.40 22.43
C MET A 214 -3.11 -19.99 23.71
N GLY A 215 -4.26 -19.43 24.13
CA GLY A 215 -4.96 -19.84 25.33
C GLY A 215 -4.31 -19.41 26.65
N THR A 216 -3.23 -18.61 26.61
CA THR A 216 -2.57 -18.04 27.79
C THR A 216 -2.87 -16.53 27.88
N PRO A 217 -2.53 -15.87 29.01
CA PRO A 217 -2.65 -14.41 29.13
C PRO A 217 -1.80 -13.61 28.12
N TYR A 218 -0.85 -14.26 27.46
CA TYR A 218 0.04 -13.67 26.46
C TYR A 218 -0.47 -13.85 25.02
N GLU A 219 -1.63 -14.46 24.81
CA GLU A 219 -2.21 -14.63 23.47
C GLU A 219 -2.38 -13.28 22.78
N GLY A 220 -1.88 -13.18 21.57
CA GLY A 220 -1.97 -11.98 20.74
C GLY A 220 -1.10 -10.81 21.20
N THR A 221 -0.14 -11.04 22.11
CA THR A 221 0.93 -10.07 22.39
C THR A 221 2.05 -10.22 21.38
N GLU A 222 2.82 -9.16 21.20
CA GLU A 222 4.06 -9.22 20.43
C GLU A 222 5.08 -10.14 21.07
N PRO A 223 5.95 -10.80 20.29
CA PRO A 223 7.05 -11.58 20.85
C PRO A 223 8.00 -10.69 21.65
N PRO A 224 8.65 -11.22 22.71
CA PRO A 224 9.63 -10.47 23.47
C PRO A 224 10.92 -10.20 22.67
N GLU A 225 11.14 -10.94 21.60
CA GLU A 225 12.25 -10.80 20.69
C GLU A 225 11.85 -9.90 19.53
N ILE A 226 12.67 -8.87 19.25
CA ILE A 226 12.48 -8.02 18.09
C ILE A 226 12.72 -8.85 16.82
N TYR A 227 11.81 -8.79 15.85
CA TYR A 227 11.84 -9.60 14.64
C TYR A 227 13.00 -9.27 13.67
N HIS A 228 13.82 -8.27 13.97
CA HIS A 228 15.11 -7.98 13.34
C HIS A 228 16.18 -7.64 14.42
N HIS A 229 16.19 -8.39 15.48
CA HIS A 229 17.07 -8.19 16.65
C HIS A 229 18.57 -8.14 16.32
N TYR A 230 18.98 -8.72 15.21
CA TYR A 230 20.35 -8.74 14.73
C TYR A 230 20.81 -7.39 14.11
N ALA A 231 19.90 -6.48 13.80
CA ALA A 231 20.24 -5.23 13.10
C ALA A 231 20.35 -4.02 14.05
N GLY A 232 19.60 -4.00 15.12
CA GLY A 232 19.50 -2.86 16.02
C GLY A 232 18.72 -1.67 15.44
N HIS A 233 18.11 -1.82 14.27
CA HIS A 233 17.19 -0.89 13.64
C HIS A 233 16.12 -1.65 12.85
N ASP A 234 15.01 -0.98 12.58
CA ASP A 234 13.89 -1.46 11.80
C ASP A 234 14.30 -1.64 10.32
N ASP A 235 13.88 -2.74 9.69
CA ASP A 235 14.11 -2.98 8.26
C ASP A 235 13.40 -1.94 7.36
N ASN A 236 12.29 -1.36 7.81
CA ASN A 236 11.70 -0.18 7.17
C ASN A 236 12.42 1.14 7.54
N ARG A 237 13.66 1.06 8.00
CA ARG A 237 14.58 2.18 8.23
C ARG A 237 15.92 2.00 7.51
N ASP A 238 16.07 0.92 6.75
CA ASP A 238 17.34 0.49 6.14
C ASP A 238 17.52 0.91 4.67
N TRP A 239 16.52 1.53 4.05
CA TRP A 239 16.45 1.73 2.58
C TRP A 239 17.43 2.76 2.01
N PHE A 240 18.18 3.46 2.83
CA PHE A 240 19.32 4.28 2.41
C PHE A 240 20.68 3.62 2.72
N MET A 241 20.72 2.75 3.72
CA MET A 241 21.95 2.08 4.18
C MET A 241 22.14 0.72 3.50
N LEU A 242 21.06 -0.04 3.31
CA LEU A 242 21.06 -1.39 2.75
C LEU A 242 22.00 -2.34 3.51
N ASN A 243 21.93 -2.32 4.84
CA ASN A 243 22.75 -3.17 5.70
C ASN A 243 22.19 -4.57 5.85
N LEU A 244 20.86 -4.72 5.74
CA LEU A 244 20.17 -6.00 5.86
C LEU A 244 20.19 -6.76 4.54
N LYS A 245 20.31 -8.09 4.60
CA LYS A 245 20.17 -8.94 3.41
C LYS A 245 18.81 -8.78 2.75
N GLU A 246 17.77 -8.68 3.56
CA GLU A 246 16.39 -8.51 3.14
C GLU A 246 16.21 -7.28 2.25
N THR A 247 16.73 -6.14 2.69
CA THR A 247 16.66 -4.88 1.92
C THR A 247 17.57 -4.90 0.68
N GLN A 248 18.73 -5.57 0.76
CA GLN A 248 19.61 -5.76 -0.39
C GLN A 248 18.96 -6.59 -1.49
N GLU A 249 18.31 -7.72 -1.14
CA GLU A 249 17.66 -8.60 -2.11
C GLU A 249 16.44 -7.93 -2.75
N LEU A 250 15.62 -7.22 -1.98
CA LEU A 250 14.49 -6.46 -2.52
C LEU A 250 14.96 -5.29 -3.38
N THR A 251 16.04 -4.60 -2.99
CA THR A 251 16.64 -3.53 -3.81
C THR A 251 17.16 -4.09 -5.14
N ARG A 252 17.81 -5.25 -5.13
CA ARG A 252 18.26 -5.93 -6.36
C ARG A 252 17.07 -6.27 -7.26
N LEU A 253 16.03 -6.89 -6.71
CA LEU A 253 14.80 -7.22 -7.43
C LEU A 253 14.19 -5.98 -8.11
N MET A 254 14.03 -4.88 -7.33
CA MET A 254 13.34 -3.69 -7.82
C MET A 254 14.20 -2.83 -8.74
N TRP A 255 15.47 -2.57 -8.39
CA TRP A 255 16.26 -1.53 -9.04
C TRP A 255 17.37 -2.05 -9.95
N LYS A 256 17.50 -3.38 -10.06
CA LYS A 256 18.46 -4.02 -10.98
C LYS A 256 17.80 -4.97 -11.97
N GLU A 257 16.65 -5.55 -11.60
CA GLU A 257 16.01 -6.59 -12.42
C GLU A 257 14.69 -6.13 -13.06
N TRP A 258 13.82 -5.43 -12.30
CA TRP A 258 12.45 -5.19 -12.76
C TRP A 258 12.04 -3.75 -12.96
N PHE A 259 12.60 -2.78 -12.27
CA PHE A 259 12.31 -1.34 -12.39
C PHE A 259 10.80 -1.03 -12.34
N PRO A 260 10.10 -1.31 -11.23
CA PRO A 260 8.65 -1.18 -11.13
C PRO A 260 8.20 0.27 -11.21
N GLU A 261 7.02 0.51 -11.81
CA GLU A 261 6.35 1.80 -11.80
C GLU A 261 5.58 2.06 -10.51
N VAL A 262 5.12 1.00 -9.82
CA VAL A 262 4.35 1.12 -8.59
C VAL A 262 4.88 0.15 -7.53
N VAL A 263 5.11 0.67 -6.33
CA VAL A 263 5.50 -0.14 -5.16
C VAL A 263 4.49 0.13 -4.05
N TYR A 264 3.85 -0.92 -3.57
CA TYR A 264 2.88 -0.88 -2.50
C TYR A 264 3.37 -1.68 -1.29
N ASP A 265 3.49 -1.00 -0.17
CA ASP A 265 3.90 -1.53 1.13
C ASP A 265 2.67 -1.69 2.03
N VAL A 266 2.38 -2.90 2.46
CA VAL A 266 1.15 -3.22 3.21
C VAL A 266 1.46 -3.25 4.70
N HIS A 267 0.85 -2.33 5.44
CA HIS A 267 1.08 -2.14 6.88
C HIS A 267 -0.18 -2.25 7.73
N GLN A 268 0.05 -2.37 9.03
CA GLN A 268 -0.96 -2.28 10.07
C GLN A 268 -0.56 -1.26 11.14
N GLN A 269 -1.56 -0.57 11.67
CA GLN A 269 -1.41 0.45 12.71
C GLN A 269 -2.07 0.01 14.03
N GLY A 270 -2.04 0.89 15.04
CA GLY A 270 -2.60 0.62 16.37
C GLY A 270 -4.07 0.21 16.35
N THR A 271 -4.46 -0.65 17.27
CA THR A 271 -5.78 -1.29 17.36
C THR A 271 -6.95 -0.32 17.50
N THR A 272 -6.73 0.90 18.01
CA THR A 272 -7.76 1.93 18.24
C THR A 272 -7.72 3.08 17.21
N SER A 273 -6.88 2.96 16.20
CA SER A 273 -6.77 3.91 15.08
C SER A 273 -7.99 3.85 14.13
N SER A 274 -8.02 4.71 13.10
CA SER A 274 -8.91 4.53 11.95
C SER A 274 -8.78 3.11 11.41
N ARG A 275 -9.85 2.54 10.90
CA ARG A 275 -9.78 1.12 10.45
C ARG A 275 -8.82 0.95 9.30
N PHE A 276 -8.75 1.93 8.39
CA PHE A 276 -7.84 1.91 7.26
C PHE A 276 -7.36 3.33 6.91
N PHE A 277 -6.08 3.53 6.96
CA PHE A 277 -5.43 4.74 6.48
C PHE A 277 -4.86 4.48 5.07
N VAL A 278 -5.24 5.33 4.14
CA VAL A 278 -4.82 5.21 2.73
C VAL A 278 -4.32 6.55 2.20
N PRO A 279 -3.43 6.56 1.18
CA PRO A 279 -2.97 7.82 0.60
C PRO A 279 -4.14 8.67 0.05
N PRO A 280 -3.94 9.97 -0.26
CA PRO A 280 -2.68 10.70 -0.12
C PRO A 280 -2.37 11.07 1.34
N PHE A 281 -1.08 11.22 1.61
CA PHE A 281 -0.55 11.69 2.89
C PHE A 281 -0.62 13.22 2.96
N PHE A 282 -0.68 13.77 4.18
CA PHE A 282 -0.64 15.21 4.40
C PHE A 282 0.56 15.56 5.29
N ASP A 283 1.68 15.86 4.65
CA ASP A 283 2.89 16.36 5.28
C ASP A 283 3.80 16.96 4.19
N PRO A 284 4.66 17.94 4.49
CA PRO A 284 5.55 18.49 3.50
C PRO A 284 6.41 17.41 2.83
N PRO A 285 6.38 17.30 1.50
CA PRO A 285 7.22 16.34 0.78
C PRO A 285 8.67 16.84 0.71
N ASN A 286 9.59 15.93 0.38
CA ASN A 286 10.92 16.35 -0.06
C ASN A 286 10.78 17.16 -1.37
N PRO A 287 11.41 18.34 -1.47
CA PRO A 287 11.27 19.24 -2.63
C PRO A 287 11.80 18.65 -3.94
N HIS A 288 12.59 17.58 -3.87
CA HIS A 288 13.12 16.88 -5.06
C HIS A 288 12.23 15.72 -5.55
N ILE A 289 11.13 15.42 -4.87
CA ILE A 289 10.13 14.47 -5.38
C ILE A 289 9.35 15.15 -6.50
N ALA A 290 9.28 14.51 -7.66
CA ALA A 290 8.50 15.02 -8.77
C ALA A 290 7.02 15.21 -8.38
N PRO A 291 6.41 16.41 -8.57
CA PRO A 291 5.02 16.65 -8.17
C PRO A 291 4.01 15.68 -8.80
N LEU A 292 4.32 15.17 -9.99
CA LEU A 292 3.51 14.17 -10.68
C LEU A 292 3.34 12.89 -9.85
N LEU A 293 4.43 12.40 -9.23
CA LEU A 293 4.37 11.20 -8.39
C LEU A 293 3.42 11.37 -7.20
N LEU A 294 3.45 12.54 -6.54
CA LEU A 294 2.52 12.84 -5.45
C LEU A 294 1.06 12.86 -5.91
N ARG A 295 0.80 13.30 -7.15
CA ARG A 295 -0.56 13.25 -7.73
C ARG A 295 -0.98 11.82 -8.06
N GLU A 296 -0.07 10.97 -8.52
CA GLU A 296 -0.34 9.56 -8.79
C GLU A 296 -0.55 8.77 -7.48
N VAL A 297 0.19 9.06 -6.43
CA VAL A 297 -0.06 8.57 -5.07
C VAL A 297 -1.49 8.89 -4.63
N GLY A 298 -1.93 10.16 -4.80
CA GLY A 298 -3.30 10.57 -4.48
C GLY A 298 -4.36 9.88 -5.34
N LEU A 299 -4.09 9.68 -6.62
CA LEU A 299 -5.01 9.01 -7.54
C LEU A 299 -5.26 7.55 -7.13
N ILE A 300 -4.21 6.81 -6.79
CA ILE A 300 -4.33 5.43 -6.31
C ILE A 300 -5.04 5.40 -4.96
N GLY A 301 -4.67 6.27 -4.02
CA GLY A 301 -5.28 6.29 -2.68
C GLY A 301 -6.77 6.61 -2.70
N HIS A 302 -7.20 7.56 -3.51
CA HIS A 302 -8.64 7.85 -3.66
C HIS A 302 -9.40 6.70 -4.36
N LYS A 303 -8.74 5.96 -5.28
CA LYS A 303 -9.35 4.75 -5.85
C LYS A 303 -9.54 3.68 -4.77
N ILE A 304 -8.52 3.43 -3.93
CA ILE A 304 -8.63 2.51 -2.80
C ILE A 304 -9.80 2.93 -1.90
N ALA A 305 -9.83 4.19 -1.44
CA ALA A 305 -10.89 4.69 -0.57
C ALA A 305 -12.30 4.52 -1.19
N ALA A 306 -12.44 4.80 -2.48
CA ALA A 306 -13.72 4.65 -3.17
C ALA A 306 -14.18 3.19 -3.27
N ASP A 307 -13.26 2.26 -3.51
CA ASP A 307 -13.56 0.82 -3.58
C ASP A 307 -13.93 0.25 -2.21
N GLU A 308 -13.24 0.67 -1.14
CA GLU A 308 -13.57 0.31 0.23
C GLU A 308 -14.98 0.77 0.62
N GLU A 309 -15.30 2.04 0.37
CA GLU A 309 -16.64 2.60 0.62
C GLU A 309 -17.72 1.90 -0.22
N ALA A 310 -17.43 1.61 -1.50
CA ALA A 310 -18.34 0.86 -2.36
C ALA A 310 -18.60 -0.56 -1.86
N ALA A 311 -17.60 -1.18 -1.24
CA ALA A 311 -17.70 -2.49 -0.59
C ALA A 311 -18.38 -2.42 0.80
N GLY A 312 -18.77 -1.23 1.28
CA GLY A 312 -19.40 -1.01 2.59
C GLY A 312 -18.43 -1.10 3.76
N VAL A 313 -17.14 -0.88 3.52
CA VAL A 313 -16.14 -0.80 4.56
C VAL A 313 -16.19 0.57 5.23
N GLN A 314 -16.20 0.58 6.56
CA GLN A 314 -16.22 1.80 7.36
C GLN A 314 -14.84 2.11 7.96
N GLY A 315 -14.58 3.38 8.24
CA GLY A 315 -13.38 3.80 8.96
C GLY A 315 -12.16 4.01 8.07
N VAL A 316 -12.36 4.26 6.78
CA VAL A 316 -11.31 4.60 5.82
C VAL A 316 -10.99 6.08 5.89
N VAL A 317 -9.72 6.45 6.08
CA VAL A 317 -9.26 7.83 6.15
C VAL A 317 -8.23 8.12 5.06
N THR A 318 -8.36 9.28 4.41
CA THR A 318 -7.40 9.82 3.45
C THR A 318 -6.91 11.19 3.92
N ASN A 319 -5.89 11.76 3.29
CA ASN A 319 -5.42 13.12 3.57
C ASN A 319 -5.17 13.38 5.06
N ALA A 320 -4.70 12.39 5.80
CA ALA A 320 -4.30 12.53 7.19
C ALA A 320 -2.79 12.73 7.31
N LEU A 321 -2.36 13.30 8.44
CA LEU A 321 -0.95 13.57 8.69
C LEU A 321 -0.17 12.25 8.77
N TYR A 322 0.83 12.16 7.91
CA TYR A 322 1.77 11.04 7.84
C TYR A 322 3.05 11.54 7.16
N ASP A 323 4.20 10.95 7.45
CA ASP A 323 5.43 11.36 6.77
C ASP A 323 5.31 11.10 5.26
N THR A 324 5.35 12.15 4.44
CA THR A 324 5.32 12.01 2.97
C THR A 324 6.66 11.51 2.46
N TRP A 325 7.74 11.80 3.17
CA TRP A 325 9.07 11.35 2.84
C TRP A 325 9.92 11.09 4.08
N TRP A 326 10.66 9.98 4.02
CA TRP A 326 11.77 9.68 4.91
C TRP A 326 12.79 8.84 4.15
N HIS A 327 14.10 9.17 4.30
CA HIS A 327 15.14 8.56 3.45
C HIS A 327 15.36 7.06 3.66
N GLY A 328 15.00 6.51 4.81
CA GLY A 328 15.15 5.09 5.10
C GLY A 328 13.87 4.26 4.93
N GLY A 329 12.75 4.88 4.50
CA GLY A 329 11.48 4.19 4.35
C GLY A 329 11.34 3.47 3.01
N PHE A 330 10.78 2.26 3.04
CA PHE A 330 10.58 1.44 1.85
C PHE A 330 9.71 2.15 0.80
N ARG A 331 8.52 2.60 1.18
CA ARG A 331 7.60 3.26 0.24
C ARG A 331 8.10 4.58 -0.33
N THR A 332 9.13 5.20 0.28
CA THR A 332 9.66 6.50 -0.18
C THR A 332 10.87 6.34 -1.10
N ALA A 333 11.57 5.21 -1.04
CA ALA A 333 12.67 4.90 -1.95
C ALA A 333 12.25 4.94 -3.45
N PRO A 334 11.07 4.43 -3.86
CA PRO A 334 10.60 4.49 -5.24
C PRO A 334 10.54 5.89 -5.85
N TYR A 335 10.27 6.93 -5.07
CA TYR A 335 10.18 8.30 -5.59
C TYR A 335 11.47 8.78 -6.28
N PHE A 336 12.64 8.32 -5.81
CA PHE A 336 13.94 8.63 -6.39
C PHE A 336 14.34 7.67 -7.50
N HIS A 337 13.45 6.73 -7.84
CA HIS A 337 13.53 5.84 -8.99
C HIS A 337 12.40 6.10 -10.00
N ASN A 338 11.79 7.30 -9.96
CA ASN A 338 10.69 7.72 -10.84
C ASN A 338 9.40 6.87 -10.71
N ALA A 339 9.26 6.14 -9.62
CA ALA A 339 8.15 5.22 -9.36
C ALA A 339 7.23 5.74 -8.25
N VAL A 340 5.98 5.32 -8.29
CA VAL A 340 4.98 5.61 -7.29
C VAL A 340 5.19 4.68 -6.09
N GLY A 341 5.46 5.24 -4.92
CA GLY A 341 5.50 4.50 -3.66
C GLY A 341 4.28 4.81 -2.79
N ILE A 342 3.58 3.80 -2.35
CA ILE A 342 2.43 3.94 -1.45
C ILE A 342 2.52 2.97 -0.28
N LEU A 343 1.85 3.30 0.81
CA LEU A 343 1.48 2.36 1.86
C LEU A 343 0.02 2.54 2.24
N THR A 344 -0.50 1.54 2.93
CA THR A 344 -1.75 1.60 3.69
C THR A 344 -1.51 1.07 5.09
N GLU A 345 -2.33 1.55 6.04
CA GLU A 345 -2.25 1.14 7.44
C GLU A 345 -3.62 0.63 7.91
N ALA A 346 -3.79 -0.69 7.98
CA ALA A 346 -4.98 -1.28 8.57
C ALA A 346 -4.88 -1.31 10.11
N ALA A 347 -5.96 -0.99 10.83
CA ALA A 347 -5.93 -1.13 12.28
C ALA A 347 -5.74 -2.59 12.68
N SER A 348 -4.76 -2.88 13.52
CA SER A 348 -4.45 -4.24 13.98
C SER A 348 -5.57 -4.84 14.85
N ALA A 349 -5.72 -6.14 14.76
CA ALA A 349 -6.26 -6.97 15.85
C ALA A 349 -5.13 -7.29 16.86
N ARG A 350 -5.26 -8.29 17.68
CA ARG A 350 -4.15 -8.80 18.50
C ARG A 350 -3.50 -9.98 17.78
N LEU A 351 -2.67 -9.70 16.80
CA LEU A 351 -2.22 -10.64 15.78
C LEU A 351 -3.45 -11.27 15.10
N MET A 352 -3.66 -12.58 15.21
CA MET A 352 -4.82 -13.30 14.67
C MET A 352 -5.97 -13.48 15.68
N THR A 353 -5.86 -12.88 16.89
CA THR A 353 -6.89 -12.94 17.93
C THR A 353 -7.86 -11.76 17.80
N PRO A 354 -9.18 -12.00 17.70
CA PRO A 354 -10.18 -10.95 17.66
C PRO A 354 -10.14 -10.03 18.89
N ILE A 355 -10.47 -8.76 18.65
CA ILE A 355 -10.62 -7.76 19.72
C ILE A 355 -12.01 -7.13 19.67
N SER A 356 -12.42 -6.55 20.79
CA SER A 356 -13.57 -5.66 20.86
C SER A 356 -13.08 -4.24 21.13
N VAL A 357 -13.46 -3.32 20.27
CA VAL A 357 -13.09 -1.91 20.38
C VAL A 357 -14.37 -1.10 20.58
N THR A 358 -14.44 -0.33 21.65
CA THR A 358 -15.58 0.55 21.90
C THR A 358 -15.40 1.89 21.19
N ARG A 359 -16.51 2.62 20.99
CA ARG A 359 -16.47 3.95 20.39
C ARG A 359 -15.58 4.91 21.19
N GLU A 360 -15.57 4.81 22.50
CA GLU A 360 -14.79 5.68 23.41
C GLU A 360 -13.29 5.39 23.34
N GLN A 361 -12.89 4.21 22.86
CA GLN A 361 -11.48 3.85 22.64
C GLN A 361 -10.96 4.40 21.31
N LEU A 362 -11.84 4.63 20.33
CA LEU A 362 -11.46 5.18 19.06
C LEU A 362 -10.94 6.62 19.20
N GLY A 363 -9.82 6.94 18.54
CA GLY A 363 -9.20 8.27 18.56
C GLY A 363 -8.41 8.65 19.81
N ARG A 364 -8.25 7.74 20.77
CA ARG A 364 -7.29 7.93 21.86
C ARG A 364 -5.85 7.70 21.42
N ALA A 365 -5.65 6.86 20.43
CA ALA A 365 -4.38 6.78 19.74
C ALA A 365 -4.34 7.88 18.68
N SER A 366 -3.23 8.59 18.59
CA SER A 366 -2.95 9.58 17.55
C SER A 366 -3.25 8.97 16.18
N THR A 367 -4.40 9.24 15.62
CA THR A 367 -4.63 9.08 14.19
C THR A 367 -3.95 10.28 13.56
N ARG A 368 -2.76 10.07 13.04
CA ARG A 368 -1.85 11.06 12.49
C ARG A 368 -2.61 12.13 11.69
N GLY A 369 -2.76 13.35 12.27
CA GLY A 369 -3.45 14.48 11.66
C GLY A 369 -4.97 14.51 11.72
N MET A 370 -5.62 13.59 12.44
CA MET A 370 -7.02 13.75 12.79
C MET A 370 -7.13 14.32 14.22
N ASP A 371 -8.10 15.20 14.44
CA ASP A 371 -8.40 15.68 15.77
C ASP A 371 -8.82 14.47 16.63
N SER A 372 -8.01 14.18 17.66
CA SER A 372 -8.29 13.10 18.61
C SER A 372 -9.60 13.30 19.40
N ALA A 373 -10.14 14.52 19.40
CA ALA A 373 -11.40 14.82 20.06
C ALA A 373 -12.66 14.38 19.25
N LEU A 374 -12.52 14.09 17.94
CA LEU A 374 -13.64 13.79 17.03
C LEU A 374 -13.47 12.51 16.20
N PRO A 375 -12.91 11.41 16.72
CA PRO A 375 -12.48 10.26 15.90
C PRO A 375 -13.62 9.46 15.25
N ALA A 376 -14.85 9.66 15.71
CA ALA A 376 -16.02 8.97 15.20
C ALA A 376 -17.02 9.95 14.55
N THR A 377 -16.53 11.13 14.13
CA THR A 377 -17.36 12.17 13.49
C THR A 377 -16.99 12.23 12.00
N PRO A 378 -17.98 12.20 11.10
CA PRO A 378 -17.75 12.33 9.66
C PRO A 378 -17.01 13.62 9.30
N GLN A 379 -16.00 13.50 8.47
CA GLN A 379 -15.22 14.60 7.90
C GLN A 379 -15.00 14.33 6.41
N THR A 380 -14.60 15.33 5.63
CA THR A 380 -14.37 15.16 4.19
C THR A 380 -13.35 14.07 3.86
N ASN A 381 -12.30 13.97 4.68
CA ASN A 381 -11.26 12.95 4.55
C ASN A 381 -11.56 11.66 5.32
N PHE A 382 -12.66 11.59 6.05
CA PHE A 382 -13.11 10.45 6.87
C PHE A 382 -14.65 10.39 6.88
N PRO A 383 -15.30 10.08 5.74
CA PRO A 383 -16.75 10.28 5.56
C PRO A 383 -17.63 9.30 6.33
N ASP A 384 -17.19 8.05 6.52
CA ASP A 384 -17.95 7.01 7.25
C ASP A 384 -17.11 6.37 8.38
N PRO A 385 -16.97 7.06 9.54
CA PRO A 385 -16.22 6.54 10.68
C PRO A 385 -16.85 5.27 11.25
N TRP A 386 -16.02 4.25 11.48
CA TRP A 386 -16.44 3.04 12.20
C TRP A 386 -16.79 3.36 13.65
N GLN A 387 -17.89 2.78 14.15
CA GLN A 387 -18.47 3.12 15.45
C GLN A 387 -18.08 2.16 16.58
N GLY A 388 -17.13 1.28 16.36
CA GLY A 388 -16.74 0.24 17.31
C GLY A 388 -17.42 -1.09 17.04
N GLY A 389 -16.97 -2.14 17.71
CA GLY A 389 -17.44 -3.51 17.55
C GLY A 389 -16.32 -4.53 17.65
N THR A 390 -16.59 -5.73 17.18
CA THR A 390 -15.58 -6.79 17.04
C THR A 390 -14.72 -6.48 15.82
N TRP A 391 -13.40 -6.67 15.96
CA TRP A 391 -12.40 -6.45 14.92
C TRP A 391 -11.50 -7.68 14.81
N ARG A 392 -11.29 -8.17 13.59
CA ARG A 392 -10.68 -9.47 13.30
C ARG A 392 -9.61 -9.36 12.24
N ALA A 393 -8.73 -10.34 12.17
CA ALA A 393 -7.79 -10.50 11.06
C ALA A 393 -8.50 -10.57 9.70
N HIS A 394 -9.67 -11.22 9.63
CA HIS A 394 -10.48 -11.28 8.41
C HIS A 394 -10.93 -9.89 7.92
N ASP A 395 -11.28 -8.98 8.83
CA ASP A 395 -11.68 -7.61 8.46
C ASP A 395 -10.49 -6.83 7.87
N ILE A 396 -9.31 -7.00 8.48
CA ILE A 396 -8.04 -6.41 7.98
C ILE A 396 -7.72 -6.97 6.59
N MET A 397 -7.73 -8.29 6.45
CA MET A 397 -7.43 -8.97 5.19
C MET A 397 -8.35 -8.53 4.06
N ARG A 398 -9.65 -8.31 4.35
CA ARG A 398 -10.62 -7.81 3.38
C ARG A 398 -10.21 -6.44 2.84
N MET A 399 -9.81 -5.51 3.70
CA MET A 399 -9.33 -4.18 3.29
C MET A 399 -8.04 -4.28 2.45
N GLU A 400 -7.07 -5.05 2.91
CA GLU A 400 -5.80 -5.24 2.19
C GLU A 400 -6.02 -5.87 0.80
N MET A 401 -6.99 -6.79 0.67
CA MET A 401 -7.39 -7.38 -0.61
C MET A 401 -8.01 -6.35 -1.56
N ILE A 402 -8.94 -5.53 -1.07
CA ILE A 402 -9.60 -4.47 -1.86
C ILE A 402 -8.53 -3.46 -2.32
N ALA A 403 -7.67 -3.01 -1.41
CA ALA A 403 -6.59 -2.09 -1.73
C ALA A 403 -5.63 -2.66 -2.78
N SER A 404 -5.21 -3.91 -2.63
CA SER A 404 -4.32 -4.59 -3.58
C SER A 404 -4.94 -4.68 -4.97
N ARG A 405 -6.22 -5.04 -5.06
CA ARG A 405 -6.95 -5.07 -6.35
C ARG A 405 -7.10 -3.67 -6.95
N ALA A 406 -7.39 -2.64 -6.13
CA ALA A 406 -7.48 -1.25 -6.60
C ALA A 406 -6.16 -0.76 -7.20
N VAL A 407 -5.02 -1.06 -6.56
CA VAL A 407 -3.67 -0.75 -7.08
C VAL A 407 -3.45 -1.43 -8.44
N LEU A 408 -3.74 -2.72 -8.53
CA LEU A 408 -3.55 -3.50 -9.75
C LEU A 408 -4.48 -3.03 -10.89
N SER A 409 -5.75 -2.74 -10.57
CA SER A 409 -6.73 -2.21 -11.53
C SER A 409 -6.28 -0.86 -12.09
N MET A 410 -5.78 0.05 -11.23
CA MET A 410 -5.21 1.32 -11.67
C MET A 410 -3.96 1.13 -12.55
N ALA A 411 -3.05 0.27 -12.16
CA ALA A 411 -1.84 -0.05 -12.92
C ALA A 411 -2.17 -0.62 -14.30
N ALA A 412 -3.18 -1.48 -14.39
CA ALA A 412 -3.64 -2.07 -15.64
C ALA A 412 -4.32 -1.04 -16.55
N LYS A 413 -5.29 -0.30 -16.01
CA LYS A 413 -6.10 0.67 -16.76
C LYS A 413 -5.27 1.84 -17.29
N TYR A 414 -4.31 2.30 -16.52
CA TYR A 414 -3.44 3.43 -16.88
C TYR A 414 -2.02 3.00 -17.30
N ARG A 415 -1.84 1.76 -17.74
CA ARG A 415 -0.58 1.13 -18.11
C ARG A 415 0.33 2.05 -18.95
N ALA A 416 -0.17 2.52 -20.08
CA ALA A 416 0.61 3.35 -20.99
C ALA A 416 1.01 4.70 -20.37
N ARG A 417 0.21 5.24 -19.45
CA ARG A 417 0.51 6.46 -18.70
C ARG A 417 1.64 6.22 -17.71
N TYR A 418 1.58 5.15 -16.90
CA TYR A 418 2.64 4.82 -15.94
C TYR A 418 3.98 4.60 -16.62
N LEU A 419 4.01 3.77 -17.68
CA LEU A 419 5.23 3.53 -18.47
C LEU A 419 5.80 4.81 -19.08
N ARG A 420 4.94 5.67 -19.63
CA ARG A 420 5.39 6.94 -20.23
C ARG A 420 5.90 7.91 -19.16
N ASN A 421 5.18 8.08 -18.07
CA ASN A 421 5.58 8.97 -16.97
C ASN A 421 6.91 8.51 -16.34
N PHE A 422 7.07 7.22 -16.13
CA PHE A 422 8.32 6.63 -15.64
C PHE A 422 9.51 6.99 -16.52
N TYR A 423 9.38 6.82 -17.84
CA TYR A 423 10.40 7.20 -18.81
C TYR A 423 10.67 8.73 -18.83
N GLU A 424 9.61 9.55 -18.88
CA GLU A 424 9.74 11.00 -18.99
C GLU A 424 10.35 11.63 -17.73
N LEU A 425 10.07 11.11 -16.56
CA LEU A 425 10.73 11.54 -15.33
C LEU A 425 12.23 11.24 -15.36
N GLY A 426 12.63 10.06 -15.82
CA GLY A 426 14.03 9.70 -16.03
C GLY A 426 14.71 10.55 -17.08
N ARG A 427 14.03 10.83 -18.19
CA ARG A 427 14.51 11.72 -19.24
C ARG A 427 14.72 13.14 -18.74
N GLY A 428 13.73 13.67 -18.01
CA GLY A 428 13.82 15.01 -17.42
C GLY A 428 14.98 15.16 -16.44
N ALA A 429 15.29 14.11 -15.66
CA ALA A 429 16.46 14.11 -14.77
C ALA A 429 17.79 14.17 -15.55
N LEU A 430 17.89 13.44 -16.66
CA LEU A 430 19.08 13.49 -17.54
C LEU A 430 19.22 14.86 -18.21
N ASP A 431 18.13 15.42 -18.73
CA ASP A 431 18.13 16.73 -19.36
C ASP A 431 18.52 17.84 -18.37
N ALA A 432 18.01 17.77 -17.14
CA ALA A 432 18.38 18.69 -16.07
C ALA A 432 19.88 18.60 -15.70
N ALA A 433 20.44 17.40 -15.66
CA ALA A 433 21.86 17.19 -15.38
C ALA A 433 22.79 17.69 -16.51
N GLN A 434 22.27 17.83 -17.73
CA GLN A 434 23.00 18.33 -18.91
C GLN A 434 22.77 19.85 -19.15
N ALA A 435 21.93 20.51 -18.37
CA ALA A 435 21.68 21.92 -18.50
C ALA A 435 22.97 22.74 -18.26
N LYS A 436 23.10 23.88 -18.93
CA LYS A 436 24.32 24.70 -18.90
C LYS A 436 24.71 25.18 -17.50
N ASP A 437 23.74 25.35 -16.64
CA ASP A 437 23.86 25.81 -15.24
C ASP A 437 23.77 24.65 -14.23
N ALA A 438 23.75 23.40 -14.71
CA ALA A 438 23.74 22.25 -13.82
C ALA A 438 25.04 22.16 -12.99
N PRO A 439 24.97 21.75 -11.72
CA PRO A 439 26.18 21.54 -10.93
C PRO A 439 27.01 20.38 -11.52
N LEU A 440 28.32 20.62 -11.64
CA LEU A 440 29.26 19.60 -12.14
C LEU A 440 29.51 18.45 -11.14
N GLY A 441 29.11 18.64 -9.89
CA GLY A 441 29.27 17.66 -8.82
C GLY A 441 28.81 18.21 -7.47
N TYR A 442 28.71 17.31 -6.52
CA TYR A 442 28.37 17.62 -5.14
C TYR A 442 29.50 17.17 -4.23
N VAL A 443 29.82 17.98 -3.21
CA VAL A 443 30.77 17.62 -2.16
C VAL A 443 29.98 17.43 -0.87
N VAL A 444 30.08 16.24 -0.32
CA VAL A 444 29.53 15.94 1.01
C VAL A 444 30.69 16.11 2.00
N PRO A 445 30.64 17.14 2.87
CA PRO A 445 31.69 17.29 3.88
C PRO A 445 31.64 16.16 4.91
N PRO A 446 32.76 15.82 5.56
CA PRO A 446 32.82 14.79 6.58
C PRO A 446 32.00 15.11 7.82
#